data_59913bacc82f33cb0be65e57f4bfda21
#
_entry.id   59913bacc82f33cb0be65e57f4bfda21
#
_cell.length_a   1.000
_cell.length_b   1.000
_cell.length_c   1.000
_cell.angle_alpha   90.00
_cell.angle_beta   90.00
_cell.angle_gamma   90.00
#
_symmetry.space_group_name_H-M   'P 1'
#
loop_
_entity.id
_entity.type
_entity.pdbx_description
1 polymer ?
#
loop_
_entity_poly.entity_id
_entity_poly.type
_entity_poly.pdbx_seq_one_letter_code
_entity_poly.pdbx_strand_id
1 'polypeptide(L)'
;VLVCDALLDQEVFAGVGNIIKNEVLFRIRVHPCTRVGDLPPRKLAQLVAQARAYSFDFLEWKRQFVLRRHWQVHRRRECPECGRRLELAHLGTRQRRTFWCGHCQVRY
;
A
#
# COMPACT_ATOMS: atom_id res chain seq x y z
N VAL A 1 9.07 -6.49 11.89
CA VAL A 1 7.98 -6.74 10.93
C VAL A 1 7.89 -5.57 9.97
N LEU A 2 7.90 -5.86 8.68
CA LEU A 2 7.75 -4.83 7.64
C LEU A 2 6.29 -4.42 7.52
N VAL A 3 6.05 -3.15 7.15
CA VAL A 3 4.67 -2.65 6.97
C VAL A 3 3.93 -3.41 5.88
N CYS A 4 4.62 -3.88 4.83
CA CYS A 4 3.98 -4.69 3.78
C CYS A 4 3.50 -6.05 4.32
N ASP A 5 4.23 -6.65 5.24
CA ASP A 5 3.82 -7.90 5.87
C ASP A 5 2.68 -7.68 6.87
N ALA A 6 2.76 -6.61 7.65
CA ALA A 6 1.71 -6.27 8.61
C ALA A 6 0.36 -6.06 7.94
N LEU A 7 0.33 -5.35 6.81
CA LEU A 7 -0.91 -5.12 6.06
C LEU A 7 -1.52 -6.40 5.50
N LEU A 8 -0.70 -7.39 5.18
CA LEU A 8 -1.18 -8.68 4.67
C LEU A 8 -1.56 -9.67 5.77
N ASP A 9 -1.30 -9.34 7.03
CA ASP A 9 -1.67 -10.18 8.16
C ASP A 9 -3.16 -10.05 8.43
N GLN A 10 -3.92 -11.10 8.10
CA GLN A 10 -5.38 -11.10 8.19
C GLN A 10 -5.90 -11.03 9.63
N GLU A 11 -5.07 -11.35 10.62
CA GLU A 11 -5.45 -11.20 12.03
C GLU A 11 -5.40 -9.74 12.48
N VAL A 12 -4.53 -8.94 11.84
CA VAL A 12 -4.39 -7.51 12.15
C VAL A 12 -5.27 -6.67 11.23
N PHE A 13 -5.22 -6.95 9.92
CA PHE A 13 -5.96 -6.22 8.89
C PHE A 13 -6.82 -7.17 8.07
N ALA A 14 -7.95 -7.59 8.63
CA ALA A 14 -8.86 -8.50 7.95
C ALA A 14 -9.35 -7.89 6.63
N GLY A 15 -9.27 -8.66 5.56
CA GLY A 15 -9.74 -8.25 4.25
C GLY A 15 -8.76 -7.44 3.41
N VAL A 16 -7.60 -7.07 3.93
CA VAL A 16 -6.58 -6.36 3.16
C VAL A 16 -5.80 -7.35 2.30
N GLY A 17 -5.90 -7.20 0.98
CA GLY A 17 -5.14 -7.99 0.03
C GLY A 17 -3.98 -7.21 -0.57
N ASN A 18 -3.33 -7.82 -1.57
CA ASN A 18 -2.12 -7.25 -2.17
C ASN A 18 -2.35 -5.87 -2.83
N ILE A 19 -3.48 -5.69 -3.50
CA ILE A 19 -3.82 -4.40 -4.13
C ILE A 19 -3.93 -3.32 -3.07
N ILE A 20 -4.70 -3.58 -2.02
CA ILE A 20 -4.92 -2.63 -0.93
C ILE A 20 -3.59 -2.30 -0.24
N LYS A 21 -2.76 -3.30 0.02
CA LYS A 21 -1.42 -3.09 0.58
C LYS A 21 -0.63 -2.06 -0.22
N ASN A 22 -0.52 -2.26 -1.53
CA ASN A 22 0.26 -1.38 -2.40
C ASN A 22 -0.31 0.04 -2.43
N GLU A 23 -1.63 0.16 -2.54
CA GLU A 23 -2.30 1.45 -2.65
C GLU A 23 -2.29 2.23 -1.34
N VAL A 24 -2.48 1.56 -0.21
CA VAL A 24 -2.44 2.22 1.11
C VAL A 24 -1.05 2.79 1.40
N LEU A 25 0.00 2.01 1.15
CA LEU A 25 1.37 2.48 1.39
C LEU A 25 1.72 3.67 0.51
N PHE A 26 1.21 3.72 -0.71
CA PHE A 26 1.36 4.90 -1.56
C PHE A 26 0.60 6.10 -1.00
N ARG A 27 -0.65 5.91 -0.56
CA ARG A 27 -1.46 6.99 0.03
C ARG A 27 -0.79 7.69 1.20
N ILE A 28 -0.18 6.90 2.08
CA ILE A 28 0.47 7.44 3.29
C ILE A 28 1.95 7.77 3.09
N ARG A 29 2.46 7.55 1.88
CA ARG A 29 3.85 7.86 1.49
C ARG A 29 4.89 7.09 2.30
N VAL A 30 4.64 5.83 2.57
CA VAL A 30 5.54 4.94 3.31
C VAL A 30 6.10 3.85 2.41
N HIS A 31 7.42 3.67 2.47
CA HIS A 31 8.11 2.62 1.71
C HIS A 31 7.72 1.24 2.27
N PRO A 32 7.45 0.25 1.40
CA PRO A 32 6.98 -1.08 1.84
C PRO A 32 7.95 -1.83 2.75
N CYS A 33 9.24 -1.54 2.69
CA CYS A 33 10.25 -2.18 3.56
C CYS A 33 10.47 -1.45 4.88
N THR A 34 9.69 -0.41 5.19
CA THR A 34 9.75 0.24 6.50
C THR A 34 9.30 -0.75 7.58
N ARG A 35 10.03 -0.79 8.68
CA ARG A 35 9.61 -1.59 9.84
C ARG A 35 8.49 -0.89 10.58
N VAL A 36 7.48 -1.64 11.01
CA VAL A 36 6.35 -1.09 11.78
C VAL A 36 6.86 -0.34 13.02
N GLY A 37 7.86 -0.89 13.72
CA GLY A 37 8.44 -0.27 14.91
C GLY A 37 9.16 1.05 14.66
N ASP A 38 9.52 1.34 13.41
CA ASP A 38 10.22 2.57 13.05
C ASP A 38 9.27 3.66 12.53
N LEU A 39 7.98 3.35 12.40
CA LEU A 39 7.00 4.35 11.95
C LEU A 39 6.74 5.40 13.02
N PRO A 40 6.74 6.70 12.67
CA PRO A 40 6.24 7.72 13.57
C PRO A 40 4.79 7.43 13.96
N PRO A 41 4.36 7.80 15.19
CA PRO A 41 2.99 7.54 15.64
C PRO A 41 1.90 8.05 14.68
N ARG A 42 2.11 9.23 14.08
CA ARG A 42 1.15 9.79 13.13
C ARG A 42 1.03 8.91 11.86
N LYS A 43 2.14 8.31 11.42
CA LYS A 43 2.14 7.42 10.24
C LYS A 43 1.49 6.08 10.56
N LEU A 44 1.70 5.58 11.76
CA LEU A 44 1.03 4.36 12.21
C LEU A 44 -0.49 4.58 12.26
N ALA A 45 -0.93 5.71 12.80
CA ALA A 45 -2.35 6.08 12.80
C ALA A 45 -2.91 6.19 11.38
N GLN A 46 -2.16 6.80 10.45
CA GLN A 46 -2.55 6.87 9.04
C GLN A 46 -2.65 5.49 8.39
N LEU A 47 -1.73 4.60 8.72
CA LEU A 47 -1.74 3.24 8.21
C LEU A 47 -3.05 2.54 8.55
N VAL A 48 -3.43 2.57 9.81
CA VAL A 48 -4.67 1.94 10.28
C VAL A 48 -5.91 2.60 9.65
N ALA A 49 -5.96 3.93 9.68
CA ALA A 49 -7.09 4.69 9.13
C ALA A 49 -7.25 4.48 7.64
N GLN A 50 -6.17 4.53 6.87
CA GLN A 50 -6.22 4.37 5.41
C GLN A 50 -6.45 2.93 4.97
N ALA A 51 -5.97 1.96 5.71
CA ALA A 51 -6.28 0.55 5.45
C ALA A 51 -7.79 0.32 5.52
N ARG A 52 -8.44 0.90 6.52
CA ARG A 52 -9.88 0.83 6.68
C ARG A 52 -10.62 1.61 5.58
N ALA A 53 -10.23 2.85 5.36
CA ALA A 53 -10.87 3.71 4.35
C ALA A 53 -10.75 3.11 2.95
N TYR A 54 -9.57 2.64 2.59
CA TYR A 54 -9.36 2.03 1.28
C TYR A 54 -10.17 0.74 1.11
N SER A 55 -10.31 -0.04 2.16
CA SER A 55 -11.09 -1.29 2.10
C SER A 55 -12.56 -1.01 1.74
N PHE A 56 -13.15 0.05 2.28
CA PHE A 56 -14.51 0.47 1.91
C PHE A 56 -14.57 0.95 0.46
N ASP A 57 -13.63 1.80 0.04
CA ASP A 57 -13.53 2.28 -1.34
C ASP A 57 -13.36 1.12 -2.31
N PHE A 58 -12.51 0.17 -1.97
CA PHE A 58 -12.23 -1.01 -2.77
C PHE A 58 -13.50 -1.82 -3.05
N LEU A 59 -14.29 -2.08 -2.01
CA LEU A 59 -15.54 -2.82 -2.16
C LEU A 59 -16.52 -2.08 -3.07
N GLU A 60 -16.65 -0.77 -2.92
CA GLU A 60 -17.54 0.03 -3.73
C GLU A 60 -17.09 0.07 -5.20
N TRP A 61 -15.81 0.29 -5.44
CA TRP A 61 -15.27 0.29 -6.81
C TRP A 61 -15.38 -1.08 -7.47
N LYS A 62 -15.17 -2.15 -6.71
CA LYS A 62 -15.31 -3.52 -7.22
C LYS A 62 -16.76 -3.80 -7.62
N ARG A 63 -17.71 -3.34 -6.81
CA ARG A 63 -19.13 -3.50 -7.09
C ARG A 63 -19.54 -2.77 -8.37
N GLN A 64 -18.93 -1.58 -8.63
CA GLN A 64 -19.19 -0.77 -9.82
C GLN A 64 -18.37 -1.20 -11.04
N PHE A 65 -17.51 -2.18 -10.91
CA PHE A 65 -16.59 -2.63 -11.98
C PHE A 65 -15.63 -1.55 -12.46
N VAL A 66 -15.22 -0.65 -11.57
CA VAL A 66 -14.29 0.46 -11.89
C VAL A 66 -12.98 0.38 -11.09
N LEU A 67 -12.69 -0.74 -10.46
CA LEU A 67 -11.57 -0.90 -9.55
C LEU A 67 -10.22 -0.45 -10.17
N ARG A 68 -9.93 -0.91 -11.38
CA ARG A 68 -8.66 -0.61 -12.05
C ARG A 68 -8.44 0.88 -12.30
N ARG A 69 -9.49 1.64 -12.49
CA ARG A 69 -9.41 3.09 -12.74
C ARG A 69 -8.82 3.85 -11.56
N HIS A 70 -8.92 3.27 -10.35
CA HIS A 70 -8.50 3.92 -9.12
C HIS A 70 -7.11 3.50 -8.65
N TRP A 71 -6.48 2.52 -9.32
CA TRP A 71 -5.12 2.12 -8.95
C TRP A 71 -4.14 3.25 -9.26
N GLN A 72 -3.36 3.61 -8.24
CA GLN A 72 -2.34 4.66 -8.35
C GLN A 72 -0.97 4.05 -8.70
N VAL A 73 -0.58 2.98 -8.02
CA VAL A 73 0.71 2.32 -8.21
C VAL A 73 0.58 0.84 -8.60
N HIS A 74 -0.48 0.16 -8.16
CA HIS A 74 -0.66 -1.25 -8.45
C HIS A 74 -0.75 -1.49 -9.96
N ARG A 75 0.16 -2.28 -10.49
CA ARG A 75 0.28 -2.57 -11.92
C ARG A 75 0.43 -1.34 -12.81
N ARG A 76 0.98 -0.26 -12.25
CA ARG A 76 1.31 0.94 -13.01
C ARG A 76 2.82 1.01 -13.23
N ARG A 77 3.23 1.80 -14.22
CA ARG A 77 4.64 1.97 -14.58
C ARG A 77 5.22 3.27 -14.05
N GLU A 78 4.41 4.31 -13.94
CA GLU A 78 4.83 5.64 -13.56
C GLU A 78 4.05 6.14 -12.37
N CYS A 79 4.72 6.87 -11.47
CA CYS A 79 4.09 7.49 -10.33
C CYS A 79 3.17 8.63 -10.78
N PRO A 80 1.90 8.64 -10.36
CA PRO A 80 0.97 9.70 -10.75
C PRO A 80 1.32 11.06 -10.11
N GLU A 81 2.13 11.07 -9.05
CA GLU A 81 2.51 12.30 -8.35
C GLU A 81 3.77 12.93 -8.92
N CYS A 82 4.82 12.16 -9.16
CA CYS A 82 6.11 12.71 -9.57
C CYS A 82 6.55 12.30 -10.97
N GLY A 83 5.84 11.38 -11.62
CA GLY A 83 6.14 10.93 -12.98
C GLY A 83 7.31 9.96 -13.11
N ARG A 84 8.00 9.64 -12.02
CA ARG A 84 9.11 8.70 -12.04
C ARG A 84 8.61 7.27 -12.23
N ARG A 85 9.47 6.43 -12.79
CA ARG A 85 9.17 5.02 -12.95
C ARG A 85 8.99 4.36 -11.59
N LEU A 86 7.91 3.60 -11.46
CA LEU A 86 7.63 2.84 -10.23
C LEU A 86 8.55 1.63 -10.11
N GLU A 87 8.89 1.30 -8.88
CA GLU A 87 9.64 0.10 -8.55
C GLU A 87 8.69 -1.09 -8.46
N LEU A 88 9.22 -2.28 -8.77
CA LEU A 88 8.50 -3.54 -8.66
C LEU A 88 9.43 -4.60 -8.11
N ALA A 89 9.03 -5.25 -7.04
CA ALA A 89 9.75 -6.38 -6.48
C ALA A 89 8.80 -7.30 -5.70
N HIS A 90 9.24 -8.53 -5.46
CA HIS A 90 8.57 -9.46 -4.57
C HIS A 90 9.15 -9.26 -3.18
N LEU A 91 8.37 -8.68 -2.28
CA LEU A 91 8.85 -8.25 -0.97
C LEU A 91 8.12 -8.96 0.18
N GLY A 92 8.78 -8.92 1.34
CA GLY A 92 8.24 -9.45 2.58
C GLY A 92 8.33 -10.97 2.67
N THR A 93 7.79 -11.50 3.75
CA THR A 93 7.82 -12.95 4.02
C THR A 93 6.96 -13.74 3.03
N ARG A 94 5.92 -13.12 2.47
CA ARG A 94 5.02 -13.74 1.50
C ARG A 94 5.43 -13.54 0.07
N GLN A 95 6.50 -12.78 -0.19
CA GLN A 95 7.03 -12.54 -1.53
C GLN A 95 5.97 -12.07 -2.52
N ARG A 96 5.05 -11.21 -2.08
CA ARG A 96 3.99 -10.67 -2.93
C ARG A 96 4.53 -9.54 -3.80
N ARG A 97 3.98 -9.42 -5.01
CA ARG A 97 4.34 -8.35 -5.95
C ARG A 97 4.02 -6.99 -5.32
N THR A 98 5.04 -6.15 -5.20
CA THR A 98 4.93 -4.86 -4.56
C THR A 98 5.34 -3.77 -5.53
N PHE A 99 4.47 -2.78 -5.68
CA PHE A 99 4.70 -1.61 -6.53
C PHE A 99 4.80 -0.38 -5.63
N TRP A 100 5.84 0.42 -5.79
CA TRP A 100 5.99 1.66 -4.99
C TRP A 100 6.80 2.69 -5.75
N CYS A 101 6.71 3.96 -5.31
CA CYS A 101 7.54 5.04 -5.81
C CYS A 101 8.70 5.27 -4.84
N GLY A 102 9.93 5.02 -5.31
CA GLY A 102 11.12 5.22 -4.48
C GLY A 102 11.38 6.68 -4.11
N HIS A 103 10.77 7.63 -4.83
CA HIS A 103 10.88 9.06 -4.55
C HIS A 103 9.83 9.54 -3.56
N CYS A 104 8.55 9.16 -3.78
CA CYS A 104 7.43 9.68 -2.96
C CYS A 104 7.23 8.94 -1.65
N GLN A 105 7.60 7.66 -1.58
CA GLN A 105 7.40 6.83 -0.40
C GLN A 105 8.67 6.75 0.44
N VAL A 106 8.56 7.16 1.69
CA VAL A 106 9.69 7.32 2.60
C VAL A 106 9.93 6.04 3.40
N ARG A 107 11.19 5.61 3.47
CA ARG A 107 11.60 4.52 4.36
C ARG A 107 12.09 5.11 5.67
N TYR A 108 11.38 4.83 6.72
CA TYR A 108 11.70 5.31 8.06
C TYR A 108 12.73 4.46 8.79
#